data_ce42061e006ec233a9299ccefd0cd6ec
#
_entry.id   ce42061e006ec233a9299ccefd0cd6ec
#
_cell.length_a   1.000
_cell.length_b   1.000
_cell.length_c   1.000
_cell.angle_alpha   90.00
_cell.angle_beta   90.00
_cell.angle_gamma   90.00
#
_symmetry.space_group_name_H-M   'P 1'
#
loop_
_entity.id
_entity.type
_entity.pdbx_description
1 polymer ?
#
loop_
_entity_poly.entity_id
_entity_poly.type
_entity_poly.pdbx_seq_one_letter_code
_entity_poly.pdbx_strand_id
1 'polypeptide(L)'
;MYTGTKKSELKIYVSNLFGWRTNRKLIVIESDDWGSVYMSDKRALEEMKAKGIPLHSHYLKNDTLESNEDMEMLMDVPRKHKDASGRYVVMTGVNVVANPDFEKIKANGFNKYEYELFPETAKRYHLS
;
A
#
# COMPACT_ATOMS: atom_id res chain seq x y z
N MET A 1 19.34 0.39 -5.04
CA MET A 1 20.13 1.01 -6.12
C MET A 1 20.01 0.12 -7.34
N TYR A 2 19.30 0.57 -8.38
CA TYR A 2 18.99 -0.26 -9.56
C TYR A 2 20.23 -0.29 -10.46
N THR A 3 20.93 -1.40 -10.50
CA THR A 3 22.06 -1.62 -11.43
C THR A 3 21.53 -2.19 -12.75
N GLY A 4 20.85 -1.34 -13.50
CA GLY A 4 20.47 -1.68 -14.88
C GLY A 4 21.73 -1.82 -15.74
N THR A 5 21.80 -2.88 -16.55
CA THR A 5 22.87 -3.01 -17.54
C THR A 5 22.73 -1.89 -18.58
N LYS A 6 23.84 -1.35 -19.12
CA LYS A 6 23.85 -0.31 -20.18
C LYS A 6 22.89 -0.61 -21.35
N LYS A 7 22.65 -1.90 -21.60
CA LYS A 7 21.72 -2.38 -22.65
C LYS A 7 20.25 -2.16 -22.28
N SER A 8 19.86 -2.23 -20.99
CA SER A 8 18.50 -1.95 -20.54
C SER A 8 18.22 -0.44 -20.54
N GLU A 9 19.20 0.37 -20.17
CA GLU A 9 19.08 1.83 -20.23
C GLU A 9 18.88 2.33 -21.65
N LEU A 10 19.69 1.83 -22.61
CA LEU A 10 19.54 2.19 -24.03
C LEU A 10 18.14 1.83 -24.55
N LYS A 11 17.62 0.66 -24.19
CA LYS A 11 16.26 0.23 -24.57
C LYS A 11 15.20 1.21 -24.04
N ILE A 12 15.32 1.65 -22.80
CA ILE A 12 14.43 2.64 -22.20
C ILE A 12 14.51 3.97 -22.95
N TYR A 13 15.71 4.46 -23.24
CA TYR A 13 15.88 5.71 -23.99
C TYR A 13 15.25 5.64 -25.38
N VAL A 14 15.47 4.55 -26.11
CA VAL A 14 14.89 4.35 -27.45
C VAL A 14 13.36 4.26 -27.40
N SER A 15 12.81 3.55 -26.41
CA SER A 15 11.35 3.47 -26.23
C SER A 15 10.74 4.83 -25.92
N ASN A 16 11.41 5.65 -25.12
CA ASN A 16 10.95 6.99 -24.75
C ASN A 16 11.02 8.01 -25.90
N LEU A 17 11.77 7.73 -26.98
CA LEU A 17 11.80 8.62 -28.17
C LEU A 17 10.43 8.71 -28.84
N PHE A 18 9.63 7.64 -28.79
CA PHE A 18 8.29 7.54 -29.39
C PHE A 18 7.16 7.71 -28.36
N GLY A 19 7.51 7.96 -27.09
CA GLY A 19 6.56 8.15 -26.01
C GLY A 19 5.84 9.50 -26.07
N TRP A 20 4.79 9.62 -25.26
CA TRP A 20 4.10 10.90 -25.05
C TRP A 20 5.06 11.96 -24.50
N ARG A 21 4.95 13.18 -25.01
CA ARG A 21 5.80 14.30 -24.64
C ARG A 21 4.98 15.50 -24.20
N THR A 22 5.49 16.24 -23.21
CA THR A 22 4.88 17.46 -22.74
C THR A 22 5.96 18.46 -22.32
N ASN A 23 5.70 19.75 -22.53
CA ASN A 23 6.52 20.84 -22.01
C ASN A 23 6.15 21.18 -20.54
N ARG A 24 5.13 20.52 -19.98
CA ARG A 24 4.75 20.71 -18.58
C ARG A 24 5.63 19.87 -17.67
N LYS A 25 6.01 20.44 -16.53
CA LYS A 25 6.57 19.66 -15.41
C LYS A 25 5.41 19.02 -14.67
N LEU A 26 5.38 17.70 -14.62
CA LEU A 26 4.32 16.93 -13.96
C LEU A 26 4.94 16.15 -12.81
N ILE A 27 4.26 16.18 -11.66
CA ILE A 27 4.52 15.32 -10.52
C ILE A 27 3.24 14.52 -10.32
N VAL A 28 3.36 13.19 -10.35
CA VAL A 28 2.27 12.25 -10.04
C VAL A 28 2.62 11.58 -8.72
N ILE A 29 1.70 11.64 -7.77
CA ILE A 29 1.83 11.00 -6.47
C ILE A 29 0.77 9.91 -6.40
N GLU A 30 1.23 8.66 -6.39
CA GLU A 30 0.38 7.48 -6.24
C GLU A 30 0.86 6.70 -5.03
N SER A 31 -0.08 6.12 -4.29
CA SER A 31 0.18 5.21 -3.18
C SER A 31 -0.79 4.05 -3.28
N ASP A 32 -0.28 2.84 -3.20
CA ASP A 32 -1.03 1.59 -3.33
C ASP A 32 -1.18 0.87 -1.99
N ASP A 33 -1.89 -0.24 -2.04
CA ASP A 33 -2.15 -1.15 -0.91
C ASP A 33 -2.89 -0.53 0.30
N TRP A 34 -3.58 0.59 0.10
CA TRP A 34 -4.41 1.19 1.13
C TRP A 34 -5.49 0.21 1.59
N GLY A 35 -5.66 0.11 2.92
CA GLY A 35 -6.63 -0.82 3.51
C GLY A 35 -6.19 -2.28 3.50
N SER A 36 -4.95 -2.58 3.15
CA SER A 36 -4.39 -3.93 3.17
C SER A 36 -4.05 -4.36 4.59
N VAL A 37 -4.30 -5.64 4.91
CA VAL A 37 -3.96 -6.26 6.19
C VAL A 37 -3.15 -7.52 5.93
N TYR A 38 -1.91 -7.56 6.46
CA TYR A 38 -0.99 -8.68 6.25
C TYR A 38 -1.09 -9.76 7.34
N MET A 39 -1.62 -9.40 8.53
CA MET A 39 -1.73 -10.32 9.65
C MET A 39 -3.08 -10.20 10.35
N SER A 40 -3.51 -11.31 10.97
CA SER A 40 -4.77 -11.36 11.71
C SER A 40 -4.76 -10.45 12.96
N ASP A 41 -3.66 -10.45 13.69
CA ASP A 41 -3.49 -9.69 14.94
C ASP A 41 -2.02 -9.66 15.40
N LYS A 42 -1.74 -8.90 16.45
CA LYS A 42 -0.40 -8.82 17.06
C LYS A 42 0.10 -10.17 17.62
N ARG A 43 -0.81 -11.03 18.06
CA ARG A 43 -0.45 -12.35 18.58
C ARG A 43 0.11 -13.26 17.48
N ALA A 44 -0.43 -13.16 16.25
CA ALA A 44 0.13 -13.87 15.11
C ALA A 44 1.59 -13.48 14.86
N LEU A 45 1.93 -12.19 15.00
CA LEU A 45 3.31 -11.72 14.90
C LEU A 45 4.23 -12.35 15.96
N GLU A 46 3.76 -12.45 17.20
CA GLU A 46 4.53 -13.05 18.31
C GLU A 46 4.71 -14.54 18.11
N GLU A 47 3.68 -15.25 17.66
CA GLU A 47 3.78 -16.68 17.33
C GLU A 47 4.78 -16.93 16.19
N MET A 48 4.79 -16.09 15.16
CA MET A 48 5.78 -16.19 14.08
C MET A 48 7.21 -16.00 14.61
N LYS A 49 7.42 -15.01 15.48
CA LYS A 49 8.73 -14.78 16.14
C LYS A 49 9.15 -15.98 16.98
N ALA A 50 8.23 -16.53 17.79
CA ALA A 50 8.50 -17.69 18.64
C ALA A 50 8.88 -18.94 17.82
N LYS A 51 8.33 -19.09 16.62
CA LYS A 51 8.65 -20.17 15.68
C LYS A 51 9.91 -19.91 14.85
N GLY A 52 10.62 -18.80 15.10
CA GLY A 52 11.83 -18.44 14.35
C GLY A 52 11.58 -18.07 12.89
N ILE A 53 10.35 -17.70 12.52
CA ILE A 53 10.03 -17.25 11.17
C ILE A 53 10.63 -15.85 10.96
N PRO A 54 11.49 -15.66 9.94
CA PRO A 54 12.14 -14.39 9.73
C PRO A 54 11.13 -13.29 9.35
N LEU A 55 11.11 -12.21 10.13
CA LEU A 55 10.27 -11.04 9.87
C LEU A 55 11.12 -9.96 9.23
N HIS A 56 11.40 -10.11 7.94
CA HIS A 56 12.32 -9.22 7.21
C HIS A 56 11.69 -7.89 6.81
N SER A 57 10.36 -7.77 6.87
CA SER A 57 9.65 -6.58 6.43
C SER A 57 9.27 -5.67 7.59
N HIS A 58 9.51 -4.36 7.44
CA HIS A 58 8.97 -3.34 8.33
C HIS A 58 7.43 -3.32 8.30
N TYR A 59 6.83 -3.66 7.18
CA TYR A 59 5.37 -3.74 7.01
C TYR A 59 4.75 -4.74 7.99
N LEU A 60 5.32 -5.95 8.12
CA LEU A 60 4.81 -6.96 9.05
C LEU A 60 4.87 -6.54 10.54
N LYS A 61 5.79 -5.64 10.90
CA LYS A 61 5.95 -5.19 12.30
C LYS A 61 4.99 -4.08 12.67
N ASN A 62 4.58 -3.29 11.68
CA ASN A 62 3.78 -2.07 11.86
C ASN A 62 2.43 -2.18 11.14
N ASP A 63 2.02 -3.42 10.83
CA ASP A 63 0.79 -3.68 10.09
C ASP A 63 -0.44 -3.20 10.89
N THR A 64 -1.15 -2.25 10.33
CA THR A 64 -2.39 -1.69 10.87
C THR A 64 -3.15 -0.98 9.75
N LEU A 65 -4.45 -0.83 9.93
CA LEU A 65 -5.23 0.06 9.07
C LEU A 65 -5.02 1.53 9.48
N GLU A 66 -5.13 2.39 8.49
CA GLU A 66 -5.08 3.84 8.68
C GLU A 66 -6.26 4.30 9.53
N SER A 67 -5.97 5.14 10.52
CA SER A 67 -6.99 5.83 11.31
C SER A 67 -7.44 7.12 10.62
N ASN A 68 -8.53 7.71 11.09
CA ASN A 68 -8.95 9.03 10.61
C ASN A 68 -7.88 10.10 10.88
N GLU A 69 -7.19 10.00 12.01
CA GLU A 69 -6.11 10.92 12.40
C GLU A 69 -4.92 10.80 11.45
N ASP A 70 -4.55 9.58 11.04
CA ASP A 70 -3.48 9.35 10.06
C ASP A 70 -3.85 10.00 8.72
N MET A 71 -5.08 9.84 8.28
CA MET A 71 -5.58 10.43 7.02
C MET A 71 -5.62 11.96 7.08
N GLU A 72 -6.03 12.54 8.21
CA GLU A 72 -6.01 13.99 8.40
C GLU A 72 -4.58 14.54 8.36
N MET A 73 -3.65 13.93 9.09
CA MET A 73 -2.23 14.32 9.08
C MET A 73 -1.62 14.22 7.68
N LEU A 74 -1.94 13.15 6.96
CA LEU A 74 -1.46 12.98 5.58
C LEU A 74 -2.00 14.08 4.66
N MET A 75 -3.31 14.38 4.73
CA MET A 75 -3.96 15.37 3.87
C MET A 75 -3.54 16.80 4.19
N ASP A 76 -3.07 17.06 5.38
CA ASP A 76 -2.53 18.36 5.75
C ASP A 76 -1.26 18.74 4.99
N VAL A 77 -0.49 17.76 4.53
CA VAL A 77 0.71 18.02 3.73
C VAL A 77 0.35 18.53 2.32
N PRO A 78 -0.42 17.80 1.48
CA PRO A 78 -0.81 18.30 0.15
C PRO A 78 -1.57 19.63 0.19
N ARG A 79 -2.37 19.88 1.22
CA ARG A 79 -3.12 21.15 1.38
C ARG A 79 -2.24 22.38 1.57
N LYS A 80 -0.97 22.22 1.94
CA LYS A 80 -0.02 23.32 2.12
C LYS A 80 0.70 23.72 0.83
N HIS A 81 0.58 22.92 -0.23
CA HIS A 81 1.31 23.09 -1.47
C HIS A 81 0.37 23.32 -2.65
N LYS A 82 0.73 24.28 -3.51
CA LYS A 82 -0.01 24.60 -4.73
C LYS A 82 0.95 24.67 -5.92
N ASP A 83 0.41 24.31 -7.09
CA ASP A 83 1.11 24.51 -8.36
C ASP A 83 1.09 26.00 -8.79
N ALA A 84 1.75 26.32 -9.90
CA ALA A 84 1.81 27.69 -10.44
C ALA A 84 0.43 28.24 -10.87
N SER A 85 -0.58 27.37 -11.03
CA SER A 85 -1.97 27.77 -11.33
C SER A 85 -2.85 27.87 -10.08
N GLY A 86 -2.29 27.68 -8.90
CA GLY A 86 -2.99 27.78 -7.61
C GLY A 86 -3.76 26.51 -7.21
N ARG A 87 -3.60 25.38 -7.93
CA ARG A 87 -4.23 24.10 -7.60
C ARG A 87 -3.41 23.35 -6.54
N TYR A 88 -4.12 22.73 -5.61
CA TYR A 88 -3.48 21.89 -4.61
C TYR A 88 -2.90 20.61 -5.21
N VAL A 89 -1.95 20.04 -4.49
CA VAL A 89 -1.42 18.70 -4.80
C VAL A 89 -2.55 17.67 -4.71
N VAL A 90 -2.56 16.76 -5.69
CA VAL A 90 -3.48 15.62 -5.72
C VAL A 90 -2.65 14.36 -5.50
N MET A 91 -3.11 13.51 -4.60
CA MET A 91 -2.59 12.17 -4.38
C MET A 91 -3.67 11.16 -4.78
N THR A 92 -3.27 10.14 -5.51
CA THR A 92 -4.14 9.02 -5.87
C THR A 92 -3.84 7.85 -4.94
N GLY A 93 -4.84 7.47 -4.14
CA GLY A 93 -4.80 6.24 -3.32
C GLY A 93 -5.43 5.08 -4.09
N VAL A 94 -4.74 3.95 -4.15
CA VAL A 94 -5.25 2.71 -4.71
C VAL A 94 -5.55 1.74 -3.57
N ASN A 95 -6.83 1.49 -3.33
CA ASN A 95 -7.29 0.68 -2.21
C ASN A 95 -7.45 -0.78 -2.62
N VAL A 96 -7.16 -1.70 -1.69
CA VAL A 96 -7.57 -3.09 -1.83
C VAL A 96 -9.10 -3.20 -1.71
N VAL A 97 -9.69 -4.12 -2.46
CA VAL A 97 -11.14 -4.35 -2.43
C VAL A 97 -11.54 -5.38 -1.37
N ALA A 98 -10.59 -6.23 -0.98
CA ALA A 98 -10.82 -7.31 -0.01
C ALA A 98 -9.50 -7.69 0.67
N ASN A 99 -9.62 -8.25 1.86
CA ASN A 99 -8.52 -8.81 2.66
C ASN A 99 -8.75 -10.30 2.92
N PRO A 100 -7.72 -11.06 3.32
CA PRO A 100 -7.89 -12.43 3.79
C PRO A 100 -8.84 -12.48 5.00
N ASP A 101 -9.85 -13.36 4.93
CA ASP A 101 -10.64 -13.71 6.12
C ASP A 101 -9.88 -14.79 6.91
N PHE A 102 -9.00 -14.35 7.79
CA PHE A 102 -8.11 -15.24 8.55
C PHE A 102 -8.86 -16.27 9.38
N GLU A 103 -10.03 -15.91 9.94
CA GLU A 103 -10.83 -16.82 10.75
C GLU A 103 -11.45 -17.92 9.90
N LYS A 104 -12.02 -17.60 8.74
CA LYS A 104 -12.56 -18.62 7.82
C LYS A 104 -11.46 -19.48 7.21
N ILE A 105 -10.31 -18.90 6.86
CA ILE A 105 -9.15 -19.65 6.36
C ILE A 105 -8.67 -20.65 7.42
N LYS A 106 -8.58 -20.24 8.68
CA LYS A 106 -8.22 -21.11 9.80
C LYS A 106 -9.28 -22.19 10.05
N ALA A 107 -10.55 -21.82 10.05
CA ALA A 107 -11.66 -22.75 10.28
C ALA A 107 -11.75 -23.85 9.23
N ASN A 108 -11.39 -23.57 7.98
CA ASN A 108 -11.36 -24.58 6.91
C ASN A 108 -10.04 -25.37 6.84
N GLY A 109 -9.15 -25.22 7.84
CA GLY A 109 -7.87 -25.91 7.91
C GLY A 109 -6.87 -25.51 6.83
N PHE A 110 -6.93 -24.28 6.35
CA PHE A 110 -6.07 -23.71 5.27
C PHE A 110 -6.24 -24.43 3.91
N ASN A 111 -7.37 -25.09 3.70
CA ASN A 111 -7.65 -25.81 2.46
C ASN A 111 -8.20 -24.90 1.34
N LYS A 112 -8.75 -23.75 1.71
CA LYS A 112 -9.36 -22.81 0.78
C LYS A 112 -9.07 -21.38 1.21
N TYR A 113 -8.72 -20.53 0.24
CA TYR A 113 -8.64 -19.10 0.46
C TYR A 113 -10.04 -18.51 0.63
N GLU A 114 -10.26 -17.78 1.71
CA GLU A 114 -11.47 -17.01 1.99
C GLU A 114 -11.10 -15.54 2.15
N TYR A 115 -11.99 -14.66 1.76
CA TYR A 115 -11.76 -13.22 1.85
C TYR A 115 -12.96 -12.50 2.49
N GLU A 116 -12.71 -11.33 3.02
CA GLU A 116 -13.72 -10.38 3.44
C GLU A 116 -13.55 -9.08 2.65
N LEU A 117 -14.66 -8.38 2.38
CA LEU A 117 -14.60 -7.08 1.70
C LEU A 117 -13.99 -6.02 2.61
N PHE A 118 -13.29 -5.05 2.04
CA PHE A 118 -12.65 -3.97 2.80
C PHE A 118 -13.56 -3.29 3.84
N PRO A 119 -14.85 -2.96 3.56
CA PRO A 119 -15.72 -2.37 4.58
C PRO A 119 -15.95 -3.25 5.82
N GLU A 120 -15.87 -4.58 5.67
CA GLU A 120 -15.97 -5.53 6.79
C GLU A 120 -14.70 -5.53 7.60
N THR A 121 -13.53 -5.54 6.94
CA THR A 121 -12.23 -5.39 7.60
C THR A 121 -12.17 -4.10 8.40
N ALA A 122 -12.53 -2.96 7.79
CA ALA A 122 -12.51 -1.65 8.44
C ALA A 122 -13.40 -1.61 9.70
N LYS A 123 -14.61 -2.17 9.63
CA LYS A 123 -15.48 -2.28 10.81
C LYS A 123 -14.83 -3.06 11.95
N ARG A 124 -14.22 -4.18 11.65
CA ARG A 124 -13.55 -5.03 12.65
C ARG A 124 -12.38 -4.32 13.32
N TYR A 125 -11.57 -3.55 12.54
CA TYR A 125 -10.42 -2.82 13.07
C TYR A 125 -10.77 -1.58 13.90
N HIS A 126 -11.85 -0.87 13.55
CA HIS A 126 -12.22 0.38 14.21
C HIS A 126 -13.29 0.23 15.29
N LEU A 127 -13.93 -0.94 15.40
CA LEU A 127 -14.97 -1.22 16.40
C LEU A 127 -14.52 -2.25 17.45
N SER A 128 -13.32 -2.79 17.34
CA SER A 128 -12.68 -3.68 18.32
C SER A 128 -11.70 -2.86 19.17
#